data_ed362a8210739670ac6bff3d2afd118b
#
_entry.id   ed362a8210739670ac6bff3d2afd118b
#
_cell.length_a   1.000
_cell.length_b   1.000
_cell.length_c   1.000
_cell.angle_alpha   90.00
_cell.angle_beta   90.00
_cell.angle_gamma   90.00
#
_symmetry.space_group_name_H-M   'P 1'
#
loop_
_entity.id
_entity.type
_entity.pdbx_description
1 polymer ?
#
loop_
_entity_poly.entity_id
_entity_poly.type
_entity_poly.pdbx_seq_one_letter_code
_entity_poly.pdbx_strand_id
1 'polypeptide(L)'
;ITKDMVLKAKELHPEARFAAHPECTEDVLALADYVGSTSGIIDYVVDTDADEYIIGTVDGVFNEIRKKAPDKKLYTVKPDQVCVNMKKVTLDKVLDVLENDTNEVFVDEELAQCALKPLNKMLELAAK
;
A
#
# COMPACT_ATOMS: atom_id res chain seq x y z
N ILE A 1 -0.13 11.95 -2.65
CA ILE A 1 -0.55 12.48 -1.33
C ILE A 1 0.43 13.59 -0.96
N THR A 2 -0.07 14.74 -0.52
CA THR A 2 0.73 15.86 -0.05
C THR A 2 0.42 16.17 1.41
N LYS A 3 1.32 16.89 2.09
CA LYS A 3 1.15 17.33 3.47
C LYS A 3 -0.17 18.08 3.68
N ASP A 4 -0.51 19.01 2.78
CA ASP A 4 -1.73 19.82 2.89
C ASP A 4 -3.00 18.97 2.76
N MET A 5 -2.97 17.92 1.94
CA MET A 5 -4.09 16.96 1.84
C MET A 5 -4.29 16.22 3.15
N VAL A 6 -3.21 15.78 3.79
CA VAL A 6 -3.27 15.08 5.09
C VAL A 6 -3.78 16.01 6.19
N LEU A 7 -3.28 17.25 6.25
CA LEU A 7 -3.76 18.23 7.23
C LEU A 7 -5.25 18.51 7.09
N LYS A 8 -5.76 18.68 5.86
CA LYS A 8 -7.19 18.83 5.62
C LYS A 8 -7.99 17.60 6.03
N ALA A 9 -7.48 16.39 5.78
CA ALA A 9 -8.14 15.18 6.21
C ALA A 9 -8.20 15.07 7.74
N LYS A 10 -7.11 15.45 8.44
CA LYS A 10 -7.07 15.49 9.91
C LYS A 10 -7.99 16.58 10.49
N GLU A 11 -8.17 17.72 9.82
CA GLU A 11 -9.15 18.74 10.22
C GLU A 11 -10.59 18.25 10.12
N LEU A 12 -10.91 17.46 9.10
CA LEU A 12 -12.24 16.87 8.90
C LEU A 12 -12.51 15.68 9.84
N HIS A 13 -11.45 14.97 10.25
CA HIS A 13 -11.51 13.78 11.09
C HIS A 13 -10.48 13.86 12.22
N PRO A 14 -10.68 14.75 13.21
CA PRO A 14 -9.68 15.07 14.23
C PRO A 14 -9.33 13.90 15.16
N GLU A 15 -10.26 12.96 15.35
CA GLU A 15 -10.05 11.76 16.17
C GLU A 15 -9.42 10.59 15.38
N ALA A 16 -9.34 10.71 14.06
CA ALA A 16 -8.83 9.63 13.22
C ALA A 16 -7.29 9.54 13.28
N ARG A 17 -6.78 8.32 13.49
CA ARG A 17 -5.35 8.04 13.36
C ARG A 17 -4.93 7.96 11.90
N PHE A 18 -3.79 8.51 11.58
CA PHE A 18 -3.25 8.50 10.22
C PHE A 18 -2.19 7.41 10.05
N ALA A 19 -2.47 6.45 9.16
CA ALA A 19 -1.53 5.40 8.77
C ALA A 19 -1.04 5.63 7.34
N ALA A 20 0.28 5.69 7.14
CA ALA A 20 0.91 6.01 5.86
C ALA A 20 1.84 4.91 5.34
N HIS A 21 1.87 4.76 4.01
CA HIS A 21 2.85 3.89 3.35
C HIS A 21 4.23 4.61 3.26
N PRO A 22 5.36 3.89 3.46
CA PRO A 22 6.71 4.50 3.46
C PRO A 22 7.13 5.15 2.14
N GLU A 23 6.39 4.93 1.04
CA GLU A 23 6.60 5.66 -0.23
C GLU A 23 6.06 7.10 -0.22
N CYS A 24 5.38 7.52 0.85
CA CYS A 24 5.02 8.92 1.03
C CYS A 24 6.26 9.77 1.31
N THR A 25 6.17 11.08 1.02
CA THR A 25 7.25 12.04 1.30
C THR A 25 7.47 12.22 2.82
N GLU A 26 8.68 12.59 3.23
CA GLU A 26 9.04 12.75 4.66
C GLU A 26 8.09 13.67 5.43
N ASP A 27 7.62 14.76 4.81
CA ASP A 27 6.70 15.71 5.41
C ASP A 27 5.29 15.14 5.62
N VAL A 28 4.90 14.14 4.83
CA VAL A 28 3.67 13.35 5.02
C VAL A 28 3.88 12.31 6.11
N LEU A 29 5.01 11.58 6.08
CA LEU A 29 5.34 10.57 7.08
C LEU A 29 5.45 11.16 8.49
N ALA A 30 5.96 12.38 8.61
CA ALA A 30 6.05 13.09 9.88
C ALA A 30 4.68 13.39 10.55
N LEU A 31 3.58 13.29 9.80
CA LEU A 31 2.21 13.46 10.31
C LEU A 31 1.54 12.14 10.69
N ALA A 32 2.18 11.00 10.39
CA ALA A 32 1.59 9.69 10.55
C ALA A 32 1.72 9.17 11.99
N ASP A 33 0.66 8.55 12.47
CA ASP A 33 0.64 7.80 13.73
C ASP A 33 1.24 6.40 13.54
N TYR A 34 1.21 5.89 12.30
CA TYR A 34 1.82 4.64 11.90
C TYR A 34 2.39 4.71 10.47
N VAL A 35 3.58 4.16 10.27
CA VAL A 35 4.21 4.02 8.95
C VAL A 35 4.55 2.56 8.72
N GLY A 36 4.03 1.98 7.65
CA GLY A 36 4.29 0.57 7.34
C GLY A 36 3.81 0.13 5.97
N SER A 37 4.10 -1.11 5.64
CA SER A 37 3.62 -1.75 4.40
C SER A 37 2.08 -1.80 4.37
N THR A 38 1.53 -2.08 3.19
CA THR A 38 0.08 -2.28 3.03
C THR A 38 -0.49 -3.30 4.04
N SER A 39 0.18 -4.44 4.23
CA SER A 39 -0.22 -5.44 5.23
C SER A 39 -0.10 -4.89 6.66
N GLY A 40 0.99 -4.20 6.97
CA GLY A 40 1.19 -3.59 8.28
C GLY A 40 0.14 -2.52 8.60
N ILE A 41 -0.30 -1.73 7.62
CA ILE A 41 -1.41 -0.77 7.80
C ILE A 41 -2.72 -1.50 8.12
N ILE A 42 -3.01 -2.60 7.42
CA ILE A 42 -4.20 -3.42 7.71
C ILE A 42 -4.15 -3.94 9.15
N ASP A 43 -3.03 -4.55 9.55
CA ASP A 43 -2.86 -5.11 10.88
C ASP A 43 -2.93 -4.00 11.96
N TYR A 44 -2.27 -2.85 11.73
CA TYR A 44 -2.36 -1.69 12.63
C TYR A 44 -3.81 -1.23 12.87
N VAL A 45 -4.63 -1.14 11.83
CA VAL A 45 -6.04 -0.74 11.96
C VAL A 45 -6.85 -1.80 12.70
N VAL A 46 -6.58 -3.08 12.46
CA VAL A 46 -7.30 -4.20 13.10
C VAL A 46 -6.94 -4.31 14.58
N ASP A 47 -5.65 -4.16 14.92
CA ASP A 47 -5.13 -4.46 16.25
C ASP A 47 -5.19 -3.27 17.23
N THR A 48 -5.48 -2.06 16.75
CA THR A 48 -5.55 -0.87 17.61
C THR A 48 -6.98 -0.46 17.95
N ASP A 49 -7.16 0.17 19.12
CA ASP A 49 -8.48 0.49 19.69
C ASP A 49 -9.15 1.75 19.10
N ALA A 50 -8.47 2.53 18.24
CA ALA A 50 -9.09 3.70 17.62
C ALA A 50 -10.25 3.28 16.70
N ASP A 51 -11.29 4.09 16.62
CA ASP A 51 -12.49 3.83 15.83
C ASP A 51 -12.39 4.36 14.40
N GLU A 52 -11.52 5.35 14.18
CA GLU A 52 -11.43 6.10 12.92
C GLU A 52 -9.98 6.17 12.42
N TYR A 53 -9.81 5.97 11.10
CA TYR A 53 -8.49 5.98 10.46
C TYR A 53 -8.50 6.72 9.14
N ILE A 54 -7.50 7.56 8.93
CA ILE A 54 -7.13 8.12 7.63
C ILE A 54 -6.05 7.22 7.05
N ILE A 55 -6.26 6.73 5.83
CA ILE A 55 -5.37 5.74 5.20
C ILE A 55 -4.57 6.40 4.08
N GLY A 56 -3.25 6.45 4.25
CA GLY A 56 -2.28 7.04 3.31
C GLY A 56 -1.66 6.02 2.34
N THR A 57 -2.46 5.09 1.83
CA THR A 57 -2.09 4.12 0.78
C THR A 57 -3.26 3.91 -0.18
N VAL A 58 -3.15 2.98 -1.13
CA VAL A 58 -4.21 2.70 -2.12
C VAL A 58 -5.54 2.31 -1.45
N ASP A 59 -6.65 2.72 -2.04
CA ASP A 59 -8.01 2.49 -1.53
C ASP A 59 -8.41 1.00 -1.47
N GLY A 60 -7.75 0.14 -2.24
CA GLY A 60 -7.99 -1.30 -2.25
C GLY A 60 -7.85 -1.98 -0.88
N VAL A 61 -7.04 -1.41 0.03
CA VAL A 61 -6.88 -1.94 1.39
C VAL A 61 -8.15 -1.85 2.23
N PHE A 62 -9.07 -0.95 1.90
CA PHE A 62 -10.33 -0.77 2.62
C PHE A 62 -11.19 -2.03 2.62
N ASN A 63 -11.16 -2.79 1.53
CA ASN A 63 -11.88 -4.06 1.44
C ASN A 63 -11.36 -5.07 2.46
N GLU A 64 -10.05 -5.20 2.58
CA GLU A 64 -9.44 -6.15 3.53
C GLU A 64 -9.65 -5.71 4.98
N ILE A 65 -9.55 -4.42 5.27
CA ILE A 65 -9.83 -3.89 6.61
C ILE A 65 -11.31 -4.13 6.97
N ARG A 66 -12.26 -3.82 6.07
CA ARG A 66 -13.70 -4.02 6.34
C ARG A 66 -14.09 -5.46 6.59
N LYS A 67 -13.38 -6.43 5.98
CA LYS A 67 -13.60 -7.86 6.26
C LYS A 67 -13.15 -8.26 7.67
N LYS A 68 -12.04 -7.68 8.16
CA LYS A 68 -11.43 -8.02 9.45
C LYS A 68 -11.98 -7.16 10.61
N ALA A 69 -12.28 -5.88 10.33
CA ALA A 69 -12.73 -4.89 11.31
C ALA A 69 -13.85 -4.00 10.71
N PRO A 70 -15.08 -4.55 10.56
CA PRO A 70 -16.19 -3.88 9.86
C PRO A 70 -16.67 -2.59 10.55
N ASP A 71 -16.45 -2.46 11.86
CA ASP A 71 -16.91 -1.32 12.65
C ASP A 71 -15.98 -0.10 12.58
N LYS A 72 -14.77 -0.26 12.01
CA LYS A 72 -13.80 0.84 11.88
C LYS A 72 -14.21 1.79 10.75
N LYS A 73 -14.15 3.09 11.01
CA LYS A 73 -14.38 4.13 10.01
C LYS A 73 -13.08 4.45 9.28
N LEU A 74 -13.12 4.39 7.95
CA LEU A 74 -11.95 4.55 7.10
C LEU A 74 -12.12 5.73 6.16
N TYR A 75 -11.14 6.60 6.12
CA TYR A 75 -11.10 7.80 5.30
C TYR A 75 -9.90 7.79 4.36
N THR A 76 -10.08 8.27 3.15
CA THR A 76 -8.99 8.55 2.21
C THR A 76 -8.42 9.93 2.45
N VAL A 77 -7.14 10.14 2.15
CA VAL A 77 -6.52 11.47 2.15
C VAL A 77 -7.03 12.33 0.99
N LYS A 78 -7.39 11.69 -0.13
CA LYS A 78 -7.93 12.35 -1.34
C LYS A 78 -8.90 11.41 -2.06
N PRO A 79 -9.83 11.94 -2.87
CA PRO A 79 -10.58 11.14 -3.84
C PRO A 79 -9.64 10.38 -4.78
N ASP A 80 -10.07 9.23 -5.27
CA ASP A 80 -9.33 8.41 -6.24
C ASP A 80 -7.88 8.08 -5.80
N GLN A 81 -7.72 7.61 -4.58
CA GLN A 81 -6.44 7.22 -4.01
C GLN A 81 -5.99 5.86 -4.55
N VAL A 82 -5.65 5.82 -5.84
CA VAL A 82 -5.27 4.61 -6.57
C VAL A 82 -3.83 4.67 -7.05
N CYS A 83 -3.20 3.52 -7.18
CA CYS A 83 -1.92 3.39 -7.87
C CYS A 83 -2.18 3.22 -9.38
N VAL A 84 -1.80 4.23 -10.17
CA VAL A 84 -2.00 4.24 -11.63
C VAL A 84 -1.32 3.04 -12.30
N ASN A 85 -0.15 2.62 -11.80
CA ASN A 85 0.59 1.49 -12.37
C ASN A 85 -0.10 0.15 -12.06
N MET A 86 -0.58 -0.06 -10.85
CA MET A 86 -1.33 -1.28 -10.50
C MET A 86 -2.65 -1.38 -11.28
N LYS A 87 -3.32 -0.26 -11.57
CA LYS A 87 -4.56 -0.23 -12.36
C LYS A 87 -4.35 -0.54 -13.86
N LYS A 88 -3.09 -0.63 -14.34
CA LYS A 88 -2.79 -1.10 -15.71
C LYS A 88 -3.01 -2.61 -15.88
N VAL A 89 -2.96 -3.37 -14.79
CA VAL A 89 -3.26 -4.81 -14.78
C VAL A 89 -4.78 -4.97 -14.61
N THR A 90 -5.44 -5.57 -15.59
CA THR A 90 -6.87 -5.85 -15.59
C THR A 90 -7.12 -7.36 -15.67
N LEU A 91 -8.31 -7.80 -15.28
CA LEU A 91 -8.67 -9.22 -15.37
C LEU A 91 -8.57 -9.76 -16.80
N ASP A 92 -8.99 -8.97 -17.80
CA ASP A 92 -8.89 -9.37 -19.21
C ASP A 92 -7.44 -9.59 -19.64
N LYS A 93 -6.50 -8.75 -19.19
CA LYS A 93 -5.07 -8.93 -19.47
C LYS A 93 -4.49 -10.16 -18.77
N VAL A 94 -4.94 -10.43 -17.55
CA VAL A 94 -4.53 -11.64 -16.83
C VAL A 94 -5.06 -12.88 -17.55
N LEU A 95 -6.31 -12.86 -17.98
CA LEU A 95 -6.89 -13.95 -18.75
C LEU A 95 -6.14 -14.18 -20.07
N ASP A 96 -5.86 -13.11 -20.82
CA ASP A 96 -5.11 -13.18 -22.08
C ASP A 96 -3.70 -13.81 -21.88
N VAL A 97 -3.00 -13.43 -20.82
CA VAL A 97 -1.69 -14.04 -20.49
C VAL A 97 -1.82 -15.53 -20.20
N LEU A 98 -2.85 -15.94 -19.46
CA LEU A 98 -3.05 -17.34 -19.08
C LEU A 98 -3.50 -18.23 -20.26
N GLU A 99 -4.28 -17.68 -21.18
CA GLU A 99 -4.80 -18.43 -22.34
C GLU A 99 -3.83 -18.48 -23.52
N ASN A 100 -3.03 -17.42 -23.71
CA ASN A 100 -2.25 -17.20 -24.91
C ASN A 100 -0.73 -17.08 -24.68
N ASP A 101 -0.25 -17.23 -23.44
CA ASP A 101 1.16 -17.06 -23.06
C ASP A 101 1.76 -15.73 -23.56
N THR A 102 0.95 -14.66 -23.55
CA THR A 102 1.38 -13.32 -24.00
C THR A 102 2.23 -12.61 -22.95
N ASN A 103 2.90 -11.52 -23.34
CA ASN A 103 3.74 -10.67 -22.47
C ASN A 103 4.92 -11.40 -21.81
N GLU A 104 5.49 -12.39 -22.47
CA GLU A 104 6.73 -13.00 -22.00
C GLU A 104 7.84 -11.94 -21.87
N VAL A 105 8.55 -11.96 -20.74
CA VAL A 105 9.63 -11.02 -20.43
C VAL A 105 10.95 -11.76 -20.34
N PHE A 106 11.93 -11.34 -21.12
CA PHE A 106 13.28 -11.86 -21.08
C PHE A 106 14.19 -10.91 -20.32
N VAL A 107 14.98 -11.47 -19.43
CA VAL A 107 16.04 -10.73 -18.72
C VAL A 107 17.37 -11.32 -19.15
N ASP A 108 18.32 -10.46 -19.51
CA ASP A 108 19.68 -10.87 -19.82
C ASP A 108 20.28 -11.69 -18.68
N GLU A 109 20.95 -12.80 -19.01
CA GLU A 109 21.45 -13.76 -18.01
C GLU A 109 22.48 -13.12 -17.05
N GLU A 110 23.39 -12.30 -17.53
CA GLU A 110 24.38 -11.62 -16.70
C GLU A 110 23.71 -10.63 -15.76
N LEU A 111 22.72 -9.86 -16.25
CA LEU A 111 21.92 -8.95 -15.46
C LEU A 111 21.11 -9.71 -14.40
N ALA A 112 20.50 -10.83 -14.76
CA ALA A 112 19.73 -11.67 -13.86
C ALA A 112 20.60 -12.18 -12.70
N GLN A 113 21.80 -12.70 -12.99
CA GLN A 113 22.75 -13.19 -11.98
C GLN A 113 23.25 -12.07 -11.06
N CYS A 114 23.48 -10.87 -11.59
CA CYS A 114 23.82 -9.70 -10.79
C CYS A 114 22.68 -9.28 -9.86
N ALA A 115 21.44 -9.26 -10.35
CA ALA A 115 20.25 -8.87 -9.59
C ALA A 115 19.89 -9.88 -8.49
N LEU A 116 20.14 -11.18 -8.72
CA LEU A 116 19.89 -12.22 -7.72
C LEU A 116 20.70 -12.06 -6.44
N LYS A 117 21.92 -11.51 -6.50
CA LYS A 117 22.80 -11.36 -5.32
C LYS A 117 22.14 -10.52 -4.21
N PRO A 118 21.72 -9.25 -4.45
CA PRO A 118 21.06 -8.45 -3.43
C PRO A 118 19.68 -9.00 -3.04
N LEU A 119 18.92 -9.60 -3.98
CA LEU A 119 17.63 -10.20 -3.69
C LEU A 119 17.76 -11.39 -2.73
N ASN A 120 18.70 -12.31 -2.97
CA ASN A 120 18.95 -13.44 -2.08
C ASN A 120 19.43 -12.96 -0.70
N LYS A 121 20.26 -11.90 -0.65
CA LYS A 121 20.69 -11.33 0.64
C LYS A 121 19.54 -10.71 1.41
N MET A 122 18.63 -10.03 0.72
CA MET A 122 17.40 -9.49 1.33
C MET A 122 16.53 -10.62 1.94
N LEU A 123 16.31 -11.71 1.20
CA LEU A 123 15.54 -12.87 1.69
C LEU A 123 16.22 -13.55 2.90
N GLU A 124 17.55 -13.71 2.87
CA GLU A 124 18.31 -14.25 3.99
C GLU A 124 18.15 -13.39 5.27
N LEU A 125 18.15 -12.06 5.12
CA LEU A 125 17.98 -11.13 6.25
C LEU A 125 16.53 -11.10 6.76
N ALA A 126 15.55 -11.25 5.90
CA ALA A 126 14.14 -11.27 6.27
C ALA A 126 13.70 -12.58 6.94
N ALA A 127 14.45 -13.67 6.77
CA ALA A 127 14.17 -14.97 7.37
C ALA A 127 14.62 -15.10 8.85
N LYS A 128 15.22 -14.05 9.41
CA LYS A 128 15.66 -13.97 10.82
C LYS A 128 14.61 -13.29 11.67
#